data_e8b0fd8f3ef92c924cb3e68e3abe6b64
#
_entry.id   e8b0fd8f3ef92c924cb3e68e3abe6b64
#
_cell.length_a   1.000
_cell.length_b   1.000
_cell.length_c   1.000
_cell.angle_alpha   90.00
_cell.angle_beta   90.00
_cell.angle_gamma   90.00
#
_symmetry.space_group_name_H-M   'P 1'
#
loop_
_entity.id
_entity.type
_entity.pdbx_description
1 polymer ?
#
loop_
_entity_poly.entity_id
_entity_poly.type
_entity_poly.pdbx_seq_one_letter_code
_entity_poly.pdbx_strand_id
1 'polypeptide(L)'
;MSAERSFSKEVGLLRLGEGEEFHGEGILAVTKALLQSGVAYVGGYQGAPVSHLLDVLLDAEELMNEMGVHVETGANEAAAAAMLGASINYPLRGAVGWKSIVGTNVAADALSNLASPGVVGGALIISGEDYGEGASIIQERTLSMAMKSSMWLVDPRPNLSSIVDTVENAFELSEVSNTPIIMQLRIRACHVQGRFIAKNNKRPLINTRARQKDPAPFEYAKLAHPPVTF
;
A
#
# COMPACT_ATOMS: atom_id res chain seq x y z
N MET A 1 -6.80 4.76 -18.38
CA MET A 1 -7.24 3.38 -18.08
C MET A 1 -8.70 3.47 -17.68
N SER A 2 -9.60 2.62 -18.16
CA SER A 2 -10.98 2.60 -17.66
C SER A 2 -11.00 1.77 -16.37
N ALA A 3 -11.68 2.27 -15.32
CA ALA A 3 -11.89 1.54 -14.09
C ALA A 3 -12.71 0.25 -14.33
N GLU A 4 -12.43 -0.81 -13.62
CA GLU A 4 -13.27 -2.03 -13.64
C GLU A 4 -14.59 -1.77 -12.92
N ARG A 5 -14.56 -0.95 -11.86
CA ARG A 5 -15.70 -0.52 -11.06
C ARG A 5 -15.54 0.94 -10.66
N SER A 6 -16.63 1.71 -10.65
CA SER A 6 -16.62 3.07 -10.11
C SER A 6 -16.93 3.07 -8.61
N PHE A 7 -16.14 3.82 -7.86
CA PHE A 7 -16.29 4.11 -6.44
C PHE A 7 -16.63 5.58 -6.17
N SER A 8 -17.04 6.32 -7.19
CA SER A 8 -17.26 7.77 -7.12
C SER A 8 -18.26 8.22 -6.04
N LYS A 9 -19.17 7.32 -5.62
CA LYS A 9 -20.09 7.57 -4.52
C LYS A 9 -19.49 7.28 -3.15
N GLU A 10 -18.61 6.29 -3.07
CA GLU A 10 -18.04 5.76 -1.84
C GLU A 10 -16.75 6.48 -1.42
N VAL A 11 -16.03 7.10 -2.35
CA VAL A 11 -14.75 7.79 -2.02
C VAL A 11 -14.92 8.95 -1.03
N GLY A 12 -16.13 9.49 -0.88
CA GLY A 12 -16.44 10.45 0.18
C GLY A 12 -16.16 9.93 1.59
N LEU A 13 -16.28 8.61 1.80
CA LEU A 13 -15.96 7.95 3.08
C LEU A 13 -14.49 8.10 3.48
N LEU A 14 -13.60 8.26 2.50
CA LEU A 14 -12.17 8.44 2.76
C LEU A 14 -11.85 9.78 3.46
N ARG A 15 -12.78 10.74 3.43
CA ARG A 15 -12.65 12.05 4.10
C ARG A 15 -13.01 12.02 5.58
N LEU A 16 -13.66 10.97 6.07
CA LEU A 16 -14.04 10.83 7.48
C LEU A 16 -12.83 11.04 8.40
N GLY A 17 -13.07 11.75 9.50
CA GLY A 17 -12.07 12.12 10.48
C GLY A 17 -12.17 11.34 11.80
N GLU A 18 -11.47 11.82 12.78
CA GLU A 18 -11.39 11.21 14.12
C GLU A 18 -12.76 11.04 14.76
N GLY A 19 -13.08 9.83 15.18
CA GLY A 19 -14.32 9.50 15.89
C GLY A 19 -15.53 9.25 14.98
N GLU A 20 -15.44 9.50 13.68
CA GLU A 20 -16.55 9.24 12.76
C GLU A 20 -16.63 7.76 12.38
N GLU A 21 -17.83 7.22 12.23
CA GLU A 21 -18.02 5.83 11.85
C GLU A 21 -17.89 5.66 10.33
N PHE A 22 -16.88 4.92 9.91
CA PHE A 22 -16.74 4.46 8.54
C PHE A 22 -17.59 3.19 8.35
N HIS A 23 -18.39 3.18 7.29
CA HIS A 23 -19.17 2.01 6.89
C HIS A 23 -18.99 1.74 5.39
N GLY A 24 -18.34 0.64 5.03
CA GLY A 24 -18.03 0.35 3.63
C GLY A 24 -17.35 -0.99 3.42
N GLU A 25 -16.74 -1.11 2.27
CA GLU A 25 -16.06 -2.31 1.78
C GLU A 25 -14.59 -2.36 2.21
N GLY A 26 -14.03 -3.55 2.34
CA GLY A 26 -12.66 -3.77 2.79
C GLY A 26 -11.60 -3.03 1.97
N ILE A 27 -11.74 -2.97 0.65
CA ILE A 27 -10.78 -2.25 -0.20
C ILE A 27 -10.77 -0.74 0.06
N LEU A 28 -11.94 -0.15 0.36
CA LEU A 28 -12.05 1.24 0.80
C LEU A 28 -11.43 1.45 2.18
N ALA A 29 -11.60 0.48 3.10
CA ALA A 29 -10.97 0.52 4.41
C ALA A 29 -9.44 0.45 4.32
N VAL A 30 -8.88 -0.35 3.41
CA VAL A 30 -7.44 -0.36 3.10
C VAL A 30 -6.99 1.04 2.66
N THR A 31 -7.68 1.66 1.70
CA THR A 31 -7.33 3.01 1.22
C THR A 31 -7.42 4.05 2.33
N LYS A 32 -8.47 3.97 3.17
CA LYS A 32 -8.61 4.85 4.34
C LYS A 32 -7.45 4.68 5.33
N ALA A 33 -7.04 3.44 5.61
CA ALA A 33 -5.92 3.15 6.50
C ALA A 33 -4.57 3.68 5.95
N LEU A 34 -4.36 3.60 4.63
CA LEU A 34 -3.20 4.21 3.97
C LEU A 34 -3.15 5.73 4.23
N LEU A 35 -4.28 6.43 4.07
CA LEU A 35 -4.39 7.86 4.33
C LEU A 35 -4.19 8.20 5.82
N GLN A 36 -4.75 7.41 6.73
CA GLN A 36 -4.55 7.57 8.18
C GLN A 36 -3.08 7.35 8.59
N SER A 37 -2.37 6.53 7.82
CA SER A 37 -0.95 6.25 8.03
C SER A 37 -0.02 7.31 7.45
N GLY A 38 -0.53 8.30 6.71
CA GLY A 38 0.31 9.34 6.11
C GLY A 38 1.14 8.83 4.93
N VAL A 39 0.57 7.95 4.12
CA VAL A 39 1.22 7.44 2.91
C VAL A 39 1.56 8.59 1.95
N ALA A 40 2.77 8.58 1.40
CA ALA A 40 3.23 9.61 0.47
C ALA A 40 2.98 9.24 -1.00
N TYR A 41 2.99 7.96 -1.31
CA TYR A 41 2.72 7.47 -2.64
C TYR A 41 2.08 6.08 -2.60
N VAL A 42 1.16 5.87 -3.53
CA VAL A 42 0.45 4.59 -3.67
C VAL A 42 0.38 4.24 -5.15
N GLY A 43 0.57 2.99 -5.45
CA GLY A 43 0.47 2.52 -6.83
C GLY A 43 0.23 1.03 -6.93
N GLY A 44 0.54 0.49 -8.11
CA GLY A 44 0.39 -0.94 -8.32
C GLY A 44 0.22 -1.31 -9.77
N TYR A 45 -0.18 -2.56 -9.98
CA TYR A 45 -0.60 -3.08 -11.26
C TYR A 45 -1.90 -3.86 -11.11
N GLN A 46 -2.80 -3.73 -12.07
CA GLN A 46 -4.13 -4.33 -12.00
C GLN A 46 -4.06 -5.85 -11.85
N GLY A 47 -4.87 -6.40 -10.95
CA GLY A 47 -4.99 -7.84 -10.75
C GLY A 47 -5.98 -8.17 -9.65
N ALA A 48 -6.96 -9.03 -9.97
CA ALA A 48 -7.93 -9.49 -8.98
C ALA A 48 -7.21 -10.24 -7.83
N PRO A 49 -7.66 -10.09 -6.58
CA PRO A 49 -8.84 -9.36 -6.12
C PRO A 49 -8.58 -7.90 -5.73
N VAL A 50 -7.37 -7.37 -5.92
CA VAL A 50 -7.00 -6.01 -5.45
C VAL A 50 -7.01 -4.94 -6.55
N SER A 51 -7.47 -5.25 -7.77
CA SER A 51 -7.62 -4.26 -8.85
C SER A 51 -8.46 -3.06 -8.43
N HIS A 52 -9.49 -3.26 -7.63
CA HIS A 52 -10.33 -2.19 -7.11
C HIS A 52 -9.59 -1.19 -6.21
N LEU A 53 -8.41 -1.52 -5.68
CA LEU A 53 -7.58 -0.52 -4.99
C LEU A 53 -7.21 0.63 -5.94
N LEU A 54 -6.81 0.30 -7.17
CA LEU A 54 -6.46 1.31 -8.17
C LEU A 54 -7.70 2.09 -8.64
N ASP A 55 -8.86 1.43 -8.75
CA ASP A 55 -10.11 2.10 -9.08
C ASP A 55 -10.51 3.12 -8.01
N VAL A 56 -10.41 2.75 -6.72
CA VAL A 56 -10.64 3.68 -5.60
C VAL A 56 -9.69 4.87 -5.64
N LEU A 57 -8.40 4.62 -5.92
CA LEU A 57 -7.39 5.68 -5.99
C LEU A 57 -7.66 6.66 -7.14
N LEU A 58 -8.12 6.15 -8.29
CA LEU A 58 -8.50 6.98 -9.45
C LEU A 58 -9.73 7.84 -9.13
N ASP A 59 -10.78 7.24 -8.58
CA ASP A 59 -12.00 7.97 -8.21
C ASP A 59 -11.77 8.96 -7.04
N ALA A 60 -10.72 8.73 -6.23
CA ALA A 60 -10.31 9.62 -5.14
C ALA A 60 -9.21 10.63 -5.53
N GLU A 61 -8.93 10.85 -6.82
CA GLU A 61 -7.81 11.68 -7.30
C GLU A 61 -7.79 13.08 -6.66
N GLU A 62 -8.95 13.72 -6.51
CA GLU A 62 -9.04 15.04 -5.87
C GLU A 62 -8.51 14.99 -4.44
N LEU A 63 -8.97 14.03 -3.63
CA LEU A 63 -8.52 13.84 -2.25
C LEU A 63 -7.01 13.51 -2.18
N MET A 64 -6.53 12.64 -3.06
CA MET A 64 -5.09 12.30 -3.10
C MET A 64 -4.25 13.55 -3.41
N ASN A 65 -4.70 14.39 -4.34
CA ASN A 65 -4.06 15.66 -4.67
C ASN A 65 -4.06 16.63 -3.48
N GLU A 66 -5.19 16.80 -2.79
CA GLU A 66 -5.33 17.62 -1.60
C GLU A 66 -4.40 17.16 -0.48
N MET A 67 -4.29 15.85 -0.27
CA MET A 67 -3.43 15.26 0.74
C MET A 67 -1.95 15.27 0.38
N GLY A 68 -1.60 15.51 -0.88
CA GLY A 68 -0.23 15.46 -1.37
C GLY A 68 0.28 14.03 -1.59
N VAL A 69 -0.62 13.08 -1.78
CA VAL A 69 -0.30 11.69 -2.08
C VAL A 69 -0.11 11.51 -3.58
N HIS A 70 1.03 10.93 -3.97
CA HIS A 70 1.28 10.57 -5.37
C HIS A 70 0.63 9.22 -5.70
N VAL A 71 -0.15 9.18 -6.78
CA VAL A 71 -0.77 7.94 -7.27
C VAL A 71 -0.22 7.61 -8.65
N GLU A 72 0.28 6.38 -8.82
CA GLU A 72 0.89 5.94 -10.07
C GLU A 72 0.54 4.47 -10.36
N THR A 73 0.21 4.17 -11.61
CA THR A 73 0.06 2.79 -12.07
C THR A 73 1.32 2.35 -12.80
N GLY A 74 1.93 1.25 -12.39
CA GLY A 74 3.10 0.69 -13.05
C GLY A 74 2.77 0.10 -14.42
N ALA A 75 3.77 -0.02 -15.30
CA ALA A 75 3.64 -0.75 -16.54
C ALA A 75 3.53 -2.28 -16.32
N ASN A 76 4.01 -2.74 -15.18
CA ASN A 76 3.90 -4.10 -14.64
C ASN A 76 4.22 -4.07 -13.14
N GLU A 77 4.14 -5.22 -12.49
CA GLU A 77 4.38 -5.35 -11.05
C GLU A 77 5.84 -5.08 -10.64
N ALA A 78 6.80 -5.37 -11.50
CA ALA A 78 8.20 -5.04 -11.23
C ALA A 78 8.42 -3.52 -11.19
N ALA A 79 7.80 -2.78 -12.11
CA ALA A 79 7.82 -1.31 -12.10
C ALA A 79 7.11 -0.75 -10.85
N ALA A 80 5.97 -1.35 -10.48
CA ALA A 80 5.26 -0.98 -9.26
C ALA A 80 6.11 -1.26 -8.00
N ALA A 81 6.78 -2.41 -7.91
CA ALA A 81 7.69 -2.71 -6.81
C ALA A 81 8.88 -1.73 -6.75
N ALA A 82 9.42 -1.33 -7.90
CA ALA A 82 10.51 -0.36 -7.97
C ALA A 82 10.12 1.03 -7.42
N MET A 83 8.83 1.41 -7.44
CA MET A 83 8.37 2.65 -6.80
C MET A 83 8.68 2.66 -5.30
N LEU A 84 8.62 1.51 -4.62
CA LEU A 84 8.97 1.41 -3.20
C LEU A 84 10.44 1.72 -2.92
N GLY A 85 11.28 1.77 -3.94
CA GLY A 85 12.67 2.23 -3.84
C GLY A 85 12.79 3.66 -3.27
N ALA A 86 11.75 4.49 -3.36
CA ALA A 86 11.73 5.79 -2.70
C ALA A 86 11.84 5.66 -1.17
N SER A 87 11.25 4.62 -0.57
CA SER A 87 11.32 4.36 0.86
C SER A 87 12.69 3.83 1.33
N ILE A 88 13.57 3.39 0.42
CA ILE A 88 14.96 3.04 0.75
C ILE A 88 15.73 4.29 1.20
N ASN A 89 15.56 5.40 0.46
CA ASN A 89 16.38 6.59 0.60
C ASN A 89 15.69 7.71 1.42
N TYR A 90 14.37 7.66 1.55
CA TYR A 90 13.59 8.74 2.17
C TYR A 90 12.62 8.18 3.22
N PRO A 91 12.32 8.92 4.29
CA PRO A 91 11.33 8.52 5.29
C PRO A 91 9.90 8.72 4.76
N LEU A 92 9.62 8.15 3.60
CA LEU A 92 8.33 8.20 2.93
C LEU A 92 7.64 6.85 3.05
N ARG A 93 6.42 6.84 3.56
CA ARG A 93 5.55 5.67 3.54
C ARG A 93 5.00 5.47 2.14
N GLY A 94 5.22 4.29 1.58
CA GLY A 94 4.74 3.92 0.25
C GLY A 94 3.97 2.60 0.27
N ALA A 95 2.98 2.47 -0.61
CA ALA A 95 2.26 1.22 -0.78
C ALA A 95 2.05 0.89 -2.26
N VAL A 96 2.12 -0.40 -2.58
CA VAL A 96 1.80 -0.90 -3.93
C VAL A 96 0.95 -2.15 -3.83
N GLY A 97 0.09 -2.37 -4.84
CA GLY A 97 -0.79 -3.53 -4.87
C GLY A 97 -0.78 -4.26 -6.20
N TRP A 98 -0.93 -5.59 -6.16
CA TRP A 98 -1.07 -6.46 -7.32
C TRP A 98 -1.64 -7.83 -6.95
N LYS A 99 -1.97 -8.63 -7.97
CA LYS A 99 -2.36 -10.02 -7.78
C LYS A 99 -1.16 -10.87 -7.36
N SER A 100 -1.31 -11.60 -6.26
CA SER A 100 -0.25 -12.39 -5.61
C SER A 100 0.56 -13.25 -6.58
N ILE A 101 -0.12 -14.09 -7.36
CA ILE A 101 0.52 -15.17 -8.12
C ILE A 101 1.40 -14.62 -9.23
N VAL A 102 0.80 -14.00 -10.23
CA VAL A 102 1.54 -13.45 -11.37
C VAL A 102 2.38 -12.24 -10.95
N GLY A 103 1.82 -11.37 -10.12
CA GLY A 103 2.45 -10.10 -9.76
C GLY A 103 3.71 -10.29 -8.93
N THR A 104 3.67 -11.13 -7.92
CA THR A 104 4.83 -11.38 -7.06
C THR A 104 5.93 -12.14 -7.81
N ASN A 105 5.57 -13.01 -8.76
CA ASN A 105 6.56 -13.64 -9.64
C ASN A 105 7.23 -12.61 -10.58
N VAL A 106 6.44 -11.73 -11.20
CA VAL A 106 6.99 -10.67 -12.06
C VAL A 106 7.85 -9.70 -11.26
N ALA A 107 7.45 -9.35 -10.05
CA ALA A 107 8.16 -8.42 -9.17
C ALA A 107 9.33 -9.07 -8.39
N ALA A 108 9.58 -10.37 -8.52
CA ALA A 108 10.48 -11.11 -7.62
C ALA A 108 11.88 -10.52 -7.50
N ASP A 109 12.48 -10.08 -8.60
CA ASP A 109 13.80 -9.44 -8.58
C ASP A 109 13.73 -8.05 -7.91
N ALA A 110 12.76 -7.24 -8.28
CA ALA A 110 12.55 -5.91 -7.67
C ALA A 110 12.30 -6.00 -6.16
N LEU A 111 11.57 -7.01 -5.69
CA LEU A 111 11.35 -7.28 -4.27
C LEU A 111 12.64 -7.67 -3.55
N SER A 112 13.48 -8.47 -4.17
CA SER A 112 14.79 -8.83 -3.62
C SER A 112 15.70 -7.60 -3.51
N ASN A 113 15.67 -6.72 -4.51
CA ASN A 113 16.40 -5.46 -4.51
C ASN A 113 15.87 -4.45 -3.48
N LEU A 114 14.58 -4.51 -3.17
CA LEU A 114 13.97 -3.68 -2.12
C LEU A 114 14.32 -4.19 -0.72
N ALA A 115 14.28 -5.51 -0.52
CA ALA A 115 14.52 -6.12 0.79
C ALA A 115 16.00 -6.08 1.20
N SER A 116 16.91 -6.20 0.24
CA SER A 116 18.35 -6.34 0.49
C SER A 116 18.96 -5.12 1.23
N PRO A 117 18.74 -3.85 0.77
CA PRO A 117 19.22 -2.69 1.51
C PRO A 117 18.33 -2.34 2.71
N GLY A 118 17.12 -2.88 2.77
CA GLY A 118 16.10 -2.44 3.70
C GLY A 118 15.50 -1.08 3.35
N VAL A 119 14.61 -0.59 4.19
CA VAL A 119 13.90 0.67 3.98
C VAL A 119 14.02 1.60 5.19
N VAL A 120 14.01 2.90 4.93
CA VAL A 120 13.96 3.96 5.97
C VAL A 120 12.52 4.39 6.20
N GLY A 121 11.78 4.60 5.12
CA GLY A 121 10.34 4.82 5.18
C GLY A 121 9.57 3.49 5.14
N GLY A 122 8.37 3.48 5.69
CA GLY A 122 7.53 2.29 5.67
C GLY A 122 7.16 1.87 4.23
N ALA A 123 7.37 0.61 3.89
CA ALA A 123 7.07 0.05 2.57
C ALA A 123 6.11 -1.14 2.68
N LEU A 124 4.93 -1.01 2.07
CA LEU A 124 3.86 -1.99 2.12
C LEU A 124 3.53 -2.55 0.74
N ILE A 125 3.58 -3.86 0.59
CA ILE A 125 3.12 -4.58 -0.58
C ILE A 125 1.77 -5.23 -0.28
N ILE A 126 0.71 -4.83 -0.98
CA ILE A 126 -0.64 -5.39 -0.86
C ILE A 126 -0.80 -6.47 -1.91
N SER A 127 -0.58 -7.71 -1.49
CA SER A 127 -0.62 -8.88 -2.35
C SER A 127 -1.99 -9.54 -2.31
N GLY A 128 -2.75 -9.45 -3.39
CA GLY A 128 -4.12 -9.97 -3.47
C GLY A 128 -4.15 -11.46 -3.74
N GLU A 129 -4.83 -12.24 -2.88
CA GLU A 129 -5.00 -13.68 -3.05
C GLU A 129 -6.47 -14.07 -3.29
N ASP A 130 -6.70 -14.89 -4.30
CA ASP A 130 -8.03 -15.38 -4.68
C ASP A 130 -8.08 -16.88 -4.98
N TYR A 131 -7.09 -17.64 -4.54
CA TYR A 131 -7.08 -19.08 -4.75
C TYR A 131 -8.25 -19.77 -4.02
N GLY A 132 -8.90 -20.68 -4.73
CA GLY A 132 -10.03 -21.45 -4.21
C GLY A 132 -11.38 -20.72 -4.21
N GLU A 133 -11.41 -19.40 -4.33
CA GLU A 133 -12.65 -18.61 -4.28
C GLU A 133 -12.83 -17.65 -5.45
N GLY A 134 -11.76 -17.38 -6.19
CA GLY A 134 -11.75 -16.46 -7.30
C GLY A 134 -11.44 -17.11 -8.63
N ALA A 135 -11.01 -16.29 -9.59
CA ALA A 135 -10.73 -16.70 -10.96
C ALA A 135 -9.32 -17.27 -11.18
N SER A 136 -8.53 -17.44 -10.12
CA SER A 136 -7.15 -17.93 -10.25
C SER A 136 -7.09 -19.40 -10.61
N ILE A 137 -6.43 -19.69 -11.72
CA ILE A 137 -6.11 -21.06 -12.15
C ILE A 137 -4.75 -21.54 -11.64
N ILE A 138 -3.89 -20.63 -11.21
CA ILE A 138 -2.59 -20.93 -10.61
C ILE A 138 -2.70 -20.78 -9.10
N GLN A 139 -2.26 -21.80 -8.38
CA GLN A 139 -2.42 -21.92 -6.93
C GLN A 139 -1.08 -21.75 -6.21
N GLU A 140 -0.57 -20.53 -6.18
CA GLU A 140 0.62 -20.18 -5.40
C GLU A 140 0.25 -19.42 -4.13
N ARG A 141 1.21 -19.30 -3.22
CA ARG A 141 1.00 -18.65 -1.93
C ARG A 141 1.98 -17.51 -1.72
N THR A 142 1.47 -16.38 -1.25
CA THR A 142 2.27 -15.20 -0.88
C THR A 142 3.32 -15.53 0.18
N LEU A 143 3.04 -16.47 1.09
CA LEU A 143 3.98 -16.89 2.13
C LEU A 143 5.34 -17.33 1.57
N SER A 144 5.35 -18.14 0.52
CA SER A 144 6.61 -18.62 -0.08
C SER A 144 7.47 -17.48 -0.63
N MET A 145 6.82 -16.44 -1.16
CA MET A 145 7.52 -15.25 -1.68
C MET A 145 8.06 -14.37 -0.55
N ALA A 146 7.31 -14.20 0.51
CA ALA A 146 7.79 -13.49 1.70
C ALA A 146 9.02 -14.19 2.30
N MET A 147 8.98 -15.51 2.42
CA MET A 147 10.13 -16.30 2.89
C MET A 147 11.34 -16.16 1.96
N LYS A 148 11.14 -16.26 0.64
CA LYS A 148 12.20 -16.10 -0.36
C LYS A 148 12.88 -14.73 -0.27
N SER A 149 12.09 -13.68 -0.07
CA SER A 149 12.56 -12.29 -0.05
C SER A 149 12.96 -11.82 1.34
N SER A 150 12.84 -12.66 2.37
CA SER A 150 13.12 -12.32 3.78
C SER A 150 12.33 -11.11 4.28
N MET A 151 11.07 -10.99 3.83
CA MET A 151 10.15 -9.94 4.23
C MET A 151 9.16 -10.44 5.29
N TRP A 152 8.65 -9.52 6.10
CA TRP A 152 7.51 -9.83 6.97
C TRP A 152 6.25 -10.10 6.15
N LEU A 153 5.45 -11.05 6.60
CA LEU A 153 4.12 -11.33 6.07
C LEU A 153 3.08 -11.04 7.14
N VAL A 154 2.09 -10.22 6.79
CA VAL A 154 0.90 -9.98 7.62
C VAL A 154 -0.35 -10.39 6.87
N ASP A 155 -1.31 -10.98 7.58
CA ASP A 155 -2.55 -11.55 7.02
C ASP A 155 -3.75 -11.08 7.87
N PRO A 156 -4.42 -9.97 7.53
CA PRO A 156 -5.53 -9.46 8.31
C PRO A 156 -6.73 -10.39 8.25
N ARG A 157 -7.46 -10.48 9.35
CA ARG A 157 -8.78 -11.11 9.33
C ARG A 157 -9.75 -10.32 8.46
N PRO A 158 -10.75 -10.97 7.82
CA PRO A 158 -11.70 -10.29 6.94
C PRO A 158 -12.76 -9.50 7.74
N ASN A 159 -12.32 -8.49 8.46
CA ASN A 159 -13.15 -7.46 9.09
C ASN A 159 -12.39 -6.14 9.05
N LEU A 160 -13.13 -5.03 8.95
CA LEU A 160 -12.54 -3.72 8.68
C LEU A 160 -11.55 -3.26 9.75
N SER A 161 -11.87 -3.46 11.02
CA SER A 161 -10.96 -3.06 12.11
C SER A 161 -9.62 -3.78 12.01
N SER A 162 -9.64 -5.11 11.80
CA SER A 162 -8.40 -5.88 11.63
C SER A 162 -7.61 -5.46 10.39
N ILE A 163 -8.29 -5.13 9.29
CA ILE A 163 -7.65 -4.64 8.06
C ILE A 163 -6.95 -3.31 8.33
N VAL A 164 -7.66 -2.36 8.94
CA VAL A 164 -7.12 -1.02 9.25
C VAL A 164 -5.94 -1.11 10.20
N ASP A 165 -6.09 -1.83 11.31
CA ASP A 165 -5.02 -2.04 12.29
C ASP A 165 -3.79 -2.71 11.66
N THR A 166 -4.00 -3.68 10.76
CA THR A 166 -2.90 -4.36 10.08
C THR A 166 -2.14 -3.40 9.16
N VAL A 167 -2.82 -2.54 8.39
CA VAL A 167 -2.16 -1.56 7.53
C VAL A 167 -1.34 -0.56 8.36
N GLU A 168 -1.93 0.00 9.41
CA GLU A 168 -1.26 0.97 10.29
C GLU A 168 -0.02 0.36 10.94
N ASN A 169 -0.18 -0.80 11.57
CA ASN A 169 0.92 -1.51 12.24
C ASN A 169 1.99 -2.00 11.26
N ALA A 170 1.62 -2.33 10.02
CA ALA A 170 2.58 -2.74 9.00
C ALA A 170 3.58 -1.63 8.66
N PHE A 171 3.13 -0.37 8.57
CA PHE A 171 4.06 0.75 8.36
C PHE A 171 5.00 0.94 9.55
N GLU A 172 4.48 0.87 10.78
CA GLU A 172 5.31 0.98 11.99
C GLU A 172 6.31 -0.16 12.10
N LEU A 173 5.87 -1.40 11.82
CA LEU A 173 6.75 -2.56 11.80
C LEU A 173 7.82 -2.43 10.72
N SER A 174 7.45 -1.96 9.53
CA SER A 174 8.39 -1.74 8.43
C SER A 174 9.49 -0.76 8.82
N GLU A 175 9.13 0.37 9.42
CA GLU A 175 10.06 1.42 9.85
C GLU A 175 10.98 0.95 10.99
N VAL A 176 10.42 0.28 12.00
CA VAL A 176 11.20 -0.22 13.16
C VAL A 176 12.15 -1.33 12.77
N SER A 177 11.74 -2.22 11.86
CA SER A 177 12.57 -3.35 11.41
C SER A 177 13.44 -3.04 10.19
N ASN A 178 13.27 -1.85 9.57
CA ASN A 178 13.88 -1.47 8.29
C ASN A 178 13.61 -2.50 7.16
N THR A 179 12.47 -3.17 7.21
CA THR A 179 12.13 -4.26 6.31
C THR A 179 10.79 -4.01 5.63
N PRO A 180 10.68 -4.16 4.30
CA PRO A 180 9.38 -4.09 3.64
C PRO A 180 8.42 -5.16 4.16
N ILE A 181 7.12 -4.84 4.13
CA ILE A 181 6.06 -5.74 4.60
C ILE A 181 5.23 -6.20 3.41
N ILE A 182 4.95 -7.49 3.34
CA ILE A 182 3.93 -8.03 2.45
C ILE A 182 2.65 -8.25 3.25
N MET A 183 1.58 -7.58 2.87
CA MET A 183 0.24 -7.85 3.39
C MET A 183 -0.51 -8.75 2.40
N GLN A 184 -0.82 -9.96 2.84
CA GLN A 184 -1.64 -10.88 2.10
C GLN A 184 -3.11 -10.48 2.25
N LEU A 185 -3.70 -9.90 1.20
CA LEU A 185 -5.10 -9.48 1.23
C LEU A 185 -5.97 -10.47 0.44
N ARG A 186 -6.71 -11.30 1.16
CA ARG A 186 -7.57 -12.31 0.55
C ARG A 186 -8.82 -11.71 -0.04
N ILE A 187 -9.39 -12.34 -1.08
CA ILE A 187 -10.59 -11.88 -1.76
C ILE A 187 -11.74 -11.54 -0.79
N ARG A 188 -11.94 -12.33 0.26
CA ARG A 188 -12.95 -12.04 1.29
C ARG A 188 -12.68 -10.73 2.01
N ALA A 189 -11.43 -10.43 2.31
CA ALA A 189 -11.05 -9.17 2.96
C ALA A 189 -11.23 -7.97 2.03
N CYS A 190 -11.04 -8.14 0.72
CA CYS A 190 -11.30 -7.08 -0.25
C CYS A 190 -12.78 -6.67 -0.28
N HIS A 191 -13.69 -7.63 -0.21
CA HIS A 191 -15.13 -7.43 -0.45
C HIS A 191 -16.01 -7.47 0.81
N VAL A 192 -15.42 -7.70 2.00
CA VAL A 192 -16.20 -7.69 3.23
C VAL A 192 -16.80 -6.30 3.47
N GLN A 193 -18.06 -6.27 3.82
CA GLN A 193 -18.74 -5.07 4.30
C GLN A 193 -18.64 -4.99 5.83
N GLY A 194 -18.41 -3.81 6.36
CA GLY A 194 -18.27 -3.65 7.79
C GLY A 194 -18.12 -2.19 8.21
N ARG A 195 -17.75 -1.98 9.46
CA ARG A 195 -17.56 -0.65 10.03
C ARG A 195 -16.36 -0.60 10.95
N PHE A 196 -15.81 0.59 11.14
CA PHE A 196 -14.81 0.92 12.15
C PHE A 196 -14.86 2.42 12.45
N ILE A 197 -14.24 2.84 13.53
CA ILE A 197 -14.11 4.26 13.87
C ILE A 197 -12.90 4.83 13.17
N ALA A 198 -13.11 5.82 12.32
CA ALA A 198 -12.07 6.44 11.54
C ALA A 198 -11.16 7.34 12.41
N LYS A 199 -9.94 7.53 11.93
CA LYS A 199 -8.98 8.52 12.40
C LYS A 199 -8.79 9.60 11.34
N ASN A 200 -8.18 10.71 11.72
CA ASN A 200 -7.82 11.76 10.76
C ASN A 200 -6.82 11.25 9.72
N ASN A 201 -7.00 11.67 8.48
CA ASN A 201 -5.99 11.50 7.45
C ASN A 201 -4.74 12.30 7.81
N LYS A 202 -3.57 11.73 7.54
CA LYS A 202 -2.29 12.39 7.79
C LYS A 202 -1.63 12.75 6.46
N ARG A 203 -1.10 13.97 6.37
CA ARG A 203 -0.25 14.34 5.23
C ARG A 203 1.10 13.64 5.35
N PRO A 204 1.73 13.25 4.23
CA PRO A 204 3.08 12.70 4.27
C PRO A 204 4.07 13.73 4.81
N LEU A 205 5.15 13.25 5.44
CA LEU A 205 6.21 14.10 5.97
C LEU A 205 6.87 14.97 4.89
N ILE A 206 6.98 14.41 3.68
CA ILE A 206 7.49 15.09 2.51
C ILE A 206 6.37 15.06 1.47
N ASN A 207 5.93 16.22 1.02
CA ASN A 207 4.94 16.32 -0.02
C ASN A 207 5.61 16.14 -1.39
N THR A 208 5.43 15.00 -2.00
CA THR A 208 5.99 14.67 -3.32
C THR A 208 5.46 15.57 -4.44
N ARG A 209 4.31 16.23 -4.24
CA ARG A 209 3.69 17.15 -5.22
C ARG A 209 3.95 18.62 -4.95
N ALA A 210 4.29 19.02 -3.73
CA ALA A 210 4.61 20.42 -3.42
C ALA A 210 5.89 20.90 -4.15
N ARG A 211 6.66 19.98 -4.65
CA ARG A 211 7.88 20.22 -5.42
C ARG A 211 8.77 21.30 -4.76
N GLN A 212 9.33 22.17 -5.58
CA GLN A 212 10.34 23.14 -5.16
C GLN A 212 9.79 24.36 -4.39
N LYS A 213 8.47 24.53 -4.31
CA LYS A 213 7.87 25.71 -3.66
C LYS A 213 7.78 25.59 -2.13
N ASP A 214 7.75 24.38 -1.63
CA ASP A 214 7.65 24.10 -0.18
C ASP A 214 8.44 22.84 0.16
N PRO A 215 9.76 22.87 -0.01
CA PRO A 215 10.60 21.73 0.32
C PRO A 215 10.58 21.55 1.83
N ALA A 216 9.98 20.46 2.31
CA ALA A 216 10.22 20.04 3.69
C ALA A 216 11.75 19.88 3.85
N PRO A 217 12.35 20.47 4.87
CA PRO A 217 13.77 20.33 5.11
C PRO A 217 14.07 18.85 5.41
N PHE A 218 14.74 18.22 4.48
CA PHE A 218 15.16 16.83 4.59
C PHE A 218 16.67 16.78 4.79
N GLU A 219 17.10 16.37 5.98
CA GLU A 219 18.50 16.20 6.31
C GLU A 219 18.93 14.76 6.09
N TYR A 220 19.61 14.50 5.00
CA TYR A 220 20.14 13.18 4.63
C TYR A 220 21.01 12.57 5.74
N ALA A 221 21.73 13.40 6.48
CA ALA A 221 22.59 12.98 7.58
C ALA A 221 21.83 12.37 8.76
N LYS A 222 20.50 12.54 8.81
CA LYS A 222 19.64 11.97 9.87
C LYS A 222 19.00 10.63 9.49
N LEU A 223 19.30 10.09 8.31
CA LEU A 223 18.85 8.75 7.96
C LEU A 223 19.48 7.73 8.93
N ALA A 224 18.65 6.90 9.53
CA ALA A 224 19.09 5.85 10.44
C ALA A 224 20.00 4.82 9.73
N HIS A 225 19.77 4.62 8.45
CA HIS A 225 20.55 3.75 7.58
C HIS A 225 20.91 4.50 6.29
N PRO A 226 22.19 4.81 6.05
CA PRO A 226 22.60 5.25 4.73
C PRO A 226 22.32 4.12 3.73
N PRO A 227 21.98 4.44 2.47
CA PRO A 227 21.82 3.43 1.44
C PRO A 227 23.03 2.51 1.41
N VAL A 228 22.79 1.21 1.40
CA VAL A 228 23.88 0.25 1.25
C VAL A 228 24.42 0.41 -0.16
N THR A 229 25.60 0.95 -0.26
CA THR A 229 26.36 0.98 -1.52
C THR A 229 27.17 -0.31 -1.59
N PHE A 230 26.91 -1.11 -2.60
CA PHE A 230 27.72 -2.29 -2.92
C PHE A 230 28.95 -1.88 -3.72
#